data_b2c5dae63c5e2df97a2f13c080399960
#
_entry.id   b2c5dae63c5e2df97a2f13c080399960
#
_cell.length_a   1.000
_cell.length_b   1.000
_cell.length_c   1.000
_cell.angle_alpha   90.00
_cell.angle_beta   90.00
_cell.angle_gamma   90.00
#
_symmetry.space_group_name_H-M   'P 1'
#
loop_
_entity.id
_entity.type
_entity.pdbx_description
1 polymer ?
#
loop_
_entity_poly.entity_id
_entity_poly.type
_entity_poly.pdbx_seq_one_letter_code
_entity_poly.pdbx_strand_id
1 'polypeptide(L)'
;WARGEDPFPALAATLSESQRGAWAEDLGRLVELGRAVTVEDGTDRAERLADAGRLAQRVFPDHELGARPAGLLYEDCESRGERTDPMEQVTFRRDVETLAGLVDPWVTRSRIYDLMVERYVARYGRGGVCEDPLAFFMSLAHAPDGDAQMLRAAGQDLASGPDPERAAMPGGVSASPRHMGAYLQPVVVGRRASADDNRTDEPAGAGSGGRLTVVNAFTNGNGALQARFHRLLGRQYRQRLARGIRAAWGIDRVLEIQVSTDCNTAQAVSCGVLPPLGLPGEPESAQAVPLSSLRLAHDPRTDTLFLADARGPVGLAYLGLISQHRLGGYLAWLVLLSDPWARLAPMADHWTSRRRRMDPLPDEPVHSPRTVHGRLVTRRQSWIFPAGHVAGLLDRDSAATLVRVASLRERWGIPAEVYVHQHRGPDAVSRAATFDEHKPRYVDLRSPASLLALHGWIDLAAEHLSLIEALPARDQQAGVTPSGRTTALEYLVGLQWPKNDGDMR
;
A
#
# COMPACT_ATOMS: atom_id res chain seq x y z
N TRP A 1 3.95 -23.03 1.29
CA TRP A 1 3.62 -21.60 1.26
C TRP A 1 3.11 -21.10 2.62
N ALA A 2 2.22 -21.85 3.28
CA ALA A 2 1.65 -21.46 4.58
C ALA A 2 2.67 -21.31 5.73
N ARG A 3 3.86 -21.84 5.58
CA ARG A 3 4.89 -21.80 6.64
C ARG A 3 5.92 -20.69 6.45
N GLY A 4 5.79 -19.84 5.44
CA GLY A 4 6.78 -18.81 5.12
C GLY A 4 8.13 -19.38 4.67
N GLU A 5 8.16 -20.64 4.29
CA GLU A 5 9.33 -21.31 3.72
C GLU A 5 9.41 -21.00 2.23
N ASP A 6 10.62 -21.09 1.68
CA ASP A 6 10.85 -21.00 0.25
C ASP A 6 9.95 -22.04 -0.47
N PRO A 7 9.09 -21.64 -1.42
CA PRO A 7 8.15 -22.55 -2.06
C PRO A 7 8.84 -23.65 -2.87
N PHE A 8 10.03 -23.42 -3.37
CA PHE A 8 10.72 -24.37 -4.24
C PHE A 8 11.18 -25.65 -3.51
N PRO A 9 11.78 -25.59 -2.31
CA PRO A 9 12.05 -26.80 -1.53
C PRO A 9 10.78 -27.57 -1.14
N ALA A 10 9.71 -26.86 -0.78
CA ALA A 10 8.44 -27.49 -0.45
C ALA A 10 7.81 -28.18 -1.67
N LEU A 11 7.85 -27.53 -2.85
CA LEU A 11 7.40 -28.11 -4.11
C LEU A 11 8.26 -29.34 -4.47
N ALA A 12 9.58 -29.24 -4.38
CA ALA A 12 10.48 -30.35 -4.66
C ALA A 12 10.22 -31.56 -3.73
N ALA A 13 9.82 -31.33 -2.49
CA ALA A 13 9.46 -32.39 -1.54
C ALA A 13 8.11 -33.05 -1.84
N THR A 14 7.20 -32.37 -2.52
CA THR A 14 5.85 -32.89 -2.86
C THR A 14 5.79 -33.60 -4.20
N LEU A 15 6.80 -33.41 -5.05
CA LEU A 15 6.85 -34.08 -6.36
C LEU A 15 6.98 -35.61 -6.20
N SER A 16 6.24 -36.35 -7.03
CA SER A 16 6.37 -37.79 -7.11
C SER A 16 7.77 -38.19 -7.57
N GLU A 17 8.20 -39.43 -7.27
CA GLU A 17 9.55 -39.92 -7.59
C GLU A 17 9.90 -39.82 -9.08
N SER A 18 8.92 -40.04 -9.96
CA SER A 18 9.07 -39.88 -11.41
C SER A 18 9.19 -38.42 -11.88
N GLN A 19 8.54 -37.48 -11.13
CA GLN A 19 8.63 -36.05 -11.42
C GLN A 19 9.90 -35.44 -10.79
N ARG A 20 10.39 -36.02 -9.69
CA ARG A 20 11.65 -35.59 -9.06
C ARG A 20 12.84 -35.72 -10.00
N GLY A 21 12.90 -36.82 -10.78
CA GLY A 21 14.01 -37.06 -11.69
C GLY A 21 14.16 -35.99 -12.79
N ALA A 22 13.05 -35.42 -13.26
CA ALA A 22 13.06 -34.46 -14.36
C ALA A 22 13.26 -33.01 -13.91
N TRP A 23 12.78 -32.66 -12.70
CA TRP A 23 12.71 -31.25 -12.25
C TRP A 23 13.46 -30.96 -10.95
N ALA A 24 13.86 -32.00 -10.19
CA ALA A 24 14.49 -31.79 -8.87
C ALA A 24 15.82 -31.05 -8.98
N GLU A 25 16.61 -31.34 -10.00
CA GLU A 25 17.89 -30.67 -10.23
C GLU A 25 17.68 -29.20 -10.62
N ASP A 26 16.76 -28.93 -11.56
CA ASP A 26 16.46 -27.59 -12.02
C ASP A 26 15.82 -26.73 -10.92
N LEU A 27 14.91 -27.29 -10.10
CA LEU A 27 14.34 -26.58 -8.95
C LEU A 27 15.39 -26.34 -7.85
N GLY A 28 16.24 -27.34 -7.57
CA GLY A 28 17.36 -27.17 -6.65
C GLY A 28 18.30 -26.04 -7.07
N ARG A 29 18.61 -25.98 -8.36
CA ARG A 29 19.46 -24.93 -8.93
C ARG A 29 18.79 -23.55 -8.92
N LEU A 30 17.47 -23.45 -9.10
CA LEU A 30 16.72 -22.18 -8.92
C LEU A 30 16.82 -21.66 -7.47
N VAL A 31 16.71 -22.55 -6.50
CA VAL A 31 16.90 -22.20 -5.08
C VAL A 31 18.32 -21.71 -4.79
N GLU A 32 19.34 -22.40 -5.33
CA GLU A 32 20.73 -22.00 -5.17
C GLU A 32 21.02 -20.66 -5.84
N LEU A 33 20.52 -20.43 -7.06
CA LEU A 33 20.64 -19.14 -7.74
C LEU A 33 19.97 -18.02 -6.97
N GLY A 34 18.76 -18.26 -6.43
CA GLY A 34 18.06 -17.28 -5.59
C GLY A 34 18.86 -16.91 -4.34
N ARG A 35 19.50 -17.88 -3.69
CA ARG A 35 20.38 -17.63 -2.53
C ARG A 35 21.66 -16.89 -2.91
N ALA A 36 22.25 -17.24 -4.04
CA ALA A 36 23.51 -16.64 -4.48
C ALA A 36 23.32 -15.18 -4.94
N VAL A 37 22.21 -14.84 -5.58
CA VAL A 37 21.88 -13.46 -6.00
C VAL A 37 21.80 -12.49 -4.82
N THR A 38 21.48 -12.98 -3.61
CA THR A 38 21.37 -12.14 -2.40
C THR A 38 22.74 -11.73 -1.81
N VAL A 39 23.82 -12.36 -2.22
CA VAL A 39 25.12 -12.21 -1.58
C VAL A 39 26.14 -11.42 -2.46
N GLU A 40 25.91 -11.31 -3.76
CA GLU A 40 26.90 -10.80 -4.71
C GLU A 40 26.52 -9.46 -5.35
N ASP A 41 27.56 -8.63 -5.59
CA ASP A 41 27.47 -7.34 -6.29
C ASP A 41 27.83 -7.48 -7.77
N GLY A 42 27.09 -6.74 -8.64
CA GLY A 42 27.58 -6.39 -9.97
C GLY A 42 27.21 -7.34 -11.13
N THR A 43 28.17 -7.58 -12.02
CA THR A 43 27.99 -8.28 -13.33
C THR A 43 27.52 -9.72 -13.15
N ASP A 44 28.07 -10.42 -12.17
CA ASP A 44 27.74 -11.81 -11.86
C ASP A 44 26.26 -11.99 -11.45
N ARG A 45 25.68 -10.96 -10.81
CA ARG A 45 24.26 -10.95 -10.45
C ARG A 45 23.36 -10.91 -11.69
N ALA A 46 23.70 -10.10 -12.70
CA ALA A 46 22.93 -10.02 -13.94
C ALA A 46 22.94 -11.34 -14.70
N GLU A 47 24.10 -12.01 -14.75
CA GLU A 47 24.26 -13.33 -15.37
C GLU A 47 23.45 -14.39 -14.64
N ARG A 48 23.48 -14.42 -13.31
CA ARG A 48 22.68 -15.35 -12.49
C ARG A 48 21.17 -15.13 -12.62
N LEU A 49 20.73 -13.86 -12.71
CA LEU A 49 19.33 -13.56 -13.00
C LEU A 49 18.90 -14.06 -14.38
N ALA A 50 19.78 -13.91 -15.39
CA ALA A 50 19.54 -14.45 -16.71
C ALA A 50 19.50 -15.99 -16.72
N ASP A 51 20.39 -16.64 -15.94
CA ASP A 51 20.38 -18.10 -15.75
C ASP A 51 19.10 -18.58 -15.07
N ALA A 52 18.68 -17.91 -14.01
CA ALA A 52 17.42 -18.20 -13.32
C ALA A 52 16.22 -18.06 -14.27
N GLY A 53 16.21 -17.02 -15.13
CA GLY A 53 15.19 -16.85 -16.16
C GLY A 53 15.15 -17.99 -17.17
N ARG A 54 16.32 -18.42 -17.70
CA ARG A 54 16.42 -19.57 -18.61
C ARG A 54 15.96 -20.87 -17.96
N LEU A 55 16.31 -21.06 -16.70
CA LEU A 55 15.96 -22.25 -15.94
C LEU A 55 14.44 -22.28 -15.65
N ALA A 56 13.88 -21.15 -15.22
CA ALA A 56 12.44 -21.03 -15.00
C ALA A 56 11.62 -21.29 -16.27
N GLN A 57 12.09 -20.82 -17.44
CA GLN A 57 11.44 -21.09 -18.70
C GLN A 57 11.45 -22.57 -19.09
N ARG A 58 12.49 -23.33 -18.72
CA ARG A 58 12.53 -24.78 -18.92
C ARG A 58 11.57 -25.52 -18.02
N VAL A 59 11.49 -25.10 -16.75
CA VAL A 59 10.61 -25.72 -15.76
C VAL A 59 9.14 -25.37 -16.00
N PHE A 60 8.87 -24.17 -16.49
CA PHE A 60 7.52 -23.65 -16.73
C PHE A 60 7.38 -23.12 -18.17
N PRO A 61 7.40 -24.00 -19.19
CA PRO A 61 7.44 -23.58 -20.60
C PRO A 61 6.21 -22.79 -21.04
N ASP A 62 5.06 -23.03 -20.42
CA ASP A 62 3.79 -22.37 -20.75
C ASP A 62 3.60 -21.00 -20.10
N HIS A 63 4.58 -20.56 -19.31
CA HIS A 63 4.54 -19.26 -18.64
C HIS A 63 5.61 -18.31 -19.19
N GLU A 64 5.24 -17.07 -19.46
CA GLU A 64 6.17 -16.00 -19.90
C GLU A 64 7.18 -15.55 -18.81
N LEU A 65 7.50 -16.42 -17.85
CA LEU A 65 8.40 -16.13 -16.73
C LEU A 65 9.82 -15.77 -17.21
N GLY A 66 10.26 -16.37 -18.31
CA GLY A 66 11.59 -16.14 -18.87
C GLY A 66 11.77 -14.79 -19.55
N ALA A 67 10.69 -14.14 -20.00
CA ALA A 67 10.75 -12.86 -20.68
C ALA A 67 11.00 -11.67 -19.72
N ARG A 68 10.75 -11.86 -18.41
CA ARG A 68 10.95 -10.82 -17.39
C ARG A 68 11.67 -11.40 -16.14
N PRO A 69 13.00 -11.56 -16.20
CA PRO A 69 13.79 -12.11 -15.06
C PRO A 69 13.55 -11.38 -13.74
N ALA A 70 13.25 -10.08 -13.79
CA ALA A 70 12.94 -9.27 -12.62
C ALA A 70 11.65 -9.71 -11.88
N GLY A 71 10.78 -10.50 -12.50
CA GLY A 71 9.58 -11.06 -11.86
C GLY A 71 9.83 -12.36 -11.09
N LEU A 72 11.01 -12.98 -11.23
CA LEU A 72 11.34 -14.25 -10.58
C LEU A 72 11.89 -14.10 -9.17
N LEU A 73 12.47 -12.96 -8.86
CA LEU A 73 13.13 -12.70 -7.59
C LEU A 73 12.61 -11.41 -6.98
N TYR A 74 12.14 -11.51 -5.75
CA TYR A 74 11.85 -10.38 -4.89
C TYR A 74 12.94 -10.30 -3.82
N GLU A 75 13.57 -9.14 -3.73
CA GLU A 75 14.63 -8.90 -2.78
C GLU A 75 14.19 -7.82 -1.80
N ASP A 76 14.14 -8.20 -0.54
CA ASP A 76 14.01 -7.28 0.58
C ASP A 76 15.28 -7.38 1.42
N CYS A 77 15.93 -6.24 1.64
CA CYS A 77 17.18 -6.18 2.41
C CYS A 77 16.93 -5.59 3.80
N GLU A 78 17.49 -6.21 4.81
CA GLU A 78 17.54 -5.66 6.16
C GLU A 78 18.77 -4.77 6.32
N SER A 79 18.56 -3.50 6.70
CA SER A 79 19.68 -2.65 7.11
C SER A 79 20.16 -3.03 8.52
N ARG A 80 21.47 -3.29 8.65
CA ARG A 80 22.13 -3.59 9.93
C ARG A 80 22.55 -2.34 10.70
N GLY A 81 22.12 -1.15 10.30
CA GLY A 81 22.40 0.11 11.00
C GLY A 81 21.68 0.24 12.35
N GLU A 82 22.04 1.27 13.11
CA GLU A 82 21.31 1.62 14.34
C GLU A 82 19.83 1.84 14.03
N ARG A 83 18.98 1.17 14.79
CA ARG A 83 17.53 1.30 14.72
C ARG A 83 17.09 2.31 15.76
N THR A 84 16.81 3.55 15.34
CA THR A 84 16.17 4.54 16.18
C THR A 84 14.65 4.49 15.96
N ASP A 85 13.89 4.49 17.04
CA ASP A 85 12.44 4.65 16.95
C ASP A 85 12.14 6.11 16.58
N PRO A 86 11.55 6.39 15.40
CA PRO A 86 11.25 7.75 15.00
C PRO A 86 10.27 8.44 15.96
N MET A 87 9.44 7.68 16.68
CA MET A 87 8.49 8.20 17.66
C MET A 87 9.16 8.76 18.94
N GLU A 88 10.43 8.42 19.20
CA GLU A 88 11.22 9.07 20.25
C GLU A 88 11.56 10.52 19.91
N GLN A 89 11.58 10.88 18.62
CA GLN A 89 11.78 12.25 18.18
C GLN A 89 10.51 13.07 18.38
N VAL A 90 10.55 14.03 19.31
CA VAL A 90 9.40 14.89 19.67
C VAL A 90 8.77 15.57 18.44
N THR A 91 9.59 16.00 17.49
CA THR A 91 9.13 16.68 16.28
C THR A 91 8.37 15.75 15.35
N PHE A 92 8.87 14.52 15.13
CA PHE A 92 8.20 13.52 14.30
C PHE A 92 6.88 13.08 14.95
N ARG A 93 6.88 12.84 16.25
CA ARG A 93 5.66 12.50 16.98
C ARG A 93 4.58 13.58 16.84
N ARG A 94 4.94 14.86 16.93
CA ARG A 94 4.00 15.97 16.70
C ARG A 94 3.47 16.00 15.27
N ASP A 95 4.30 15.67 14.28
CA ASP A 95 3.85 15.56 12.88
C ASP A 95 2.82 14.44 12.74
N VAL A 96 3.03 13.29 13.40
CA VAL A 96 2.08 12.17 13.45
C VAL A 96 0.77 12.55 14.16
N GLU A 97 0.85 13.23 15.31
CA GLU A 97 -0.31 13.73 16.04
C GLU A 97 -1.12 14.74 15.20
N THR A 98 -0.44 15.63 14.50
CA THR A 98 -1.06 16.58 13.57
C THR A 98 -1.78 15.83 12.45
N LEU A 99 -1.13 14.83 11.86
CA LEU A 99 -1.74 14.00 10.82
C LEU A 99 -2.99 13.29 11.35
N ALA A 100 -2.90 12.68 12.53
CA ALA A 100 -4.03 11.96 13.13
C ALA A 100 -5.26 12.88 13.30
N GLY A 101 -5.07 14.11 13.78
CA GLY A 101 -6.15 15.10 13.87
C GLY A 101 -6.73 15.53 12.52
N LEU A 102 -5.87 15.69 11.51
CA LEU A 102 -6.31 16.08 10.16
C LEU A 102 -7.11 14.99 9.44
N VAL A 103 -6.76 13.73 9.65
CA VAL A 103 -7.43 12.61 8.95
C VAL A 103 -8.60 12.02 9.74
N ASP A 104 -8.71 12.33 11.03
CA ASP A 104 -9.74 11.81 11.91
C ASP A 104 -11.17 11.85 11.31
N PRO A 105 -11.70 12.99 10.83
CA PRO A 105 -13.06 13.04 10.30
C PRO A 105 -13.23 12.33 8.94
N TRP A 106 -12.14 11.85 8.33
CA TRP A 106 -12.13 11.18 7.03
C TRP A 106 -12.00 9.66 7.13
N VAL A 107 -11.81 9.10 8.32
CA VAL A 107 -11.82 7.66 8.56
C VAL A 107 -13.19 7.29 9.08
N THR A 108 -14.08 6.96 8.16
CA THR A 108 -15.50 6.74 8.43
C THR A 108 -15.89 5.30 8.24
N ARG A 109 -16.98 4.87 8.82
CA ARG A 109 -17.54 3.54 8.56
C ARG A 109 -17.98 3.43 7.10
N SER A 110 -17.49 2.42 6.39
CA SER A 110 -17.73 2.20 4.96
C SER A 110 -19.21 1.84 4.71
N ARG A 111 -19.76 2.40 3.66
CA ARG A 111 -21.11 2.04 3.18
C ARG A 111 -21.21 0.63 2.64
N ILE A 112 -20.07 0.05 2.22
CA ILE A 112 -20.03 -1.37 1.85
C ILE A 112 -20.25 -2.23 3.09
N TYR A 113 -19.66 -1.83 4.22
CA TYR A 113 -19.91 -2.53 5.49
C TYR A 113 -21.34 -2.37 5.96
N ASP A 114 -21.93 -1.18 5.82
CA ASP A 114 -23.35 -0.96 6.14
C ASP A 114 -24.26 -1.87 5.30
N LEU A 115 -24.01 -1.97 3.99
CA LEU A 115 -24.71 -2.88 3.10
C LEU A 115 -24.63 -4.35 3.59
N MET A 116 -23.47 -4.78 4.06
CA MET A 116 -23.28 -6.11 4.63
C MET A 116 -24.15 -6.31 5.88
N VAL A 117 -24.16 -5.33 6.79
CA VAL A 117 -24.99 -5.36 8.02
C VAL A 117 -26.46 -5.37 7.68
N GLU A 118 -26.91 -4.51 6.76
CA GLU A 118 -28.31 -4.46 6.30
C GLU A 118 -28.77 -5.82 5.77
N ARG A 119 -27.99 -6.45 4.91
CA ARG A 119 -28.28 -7.78 4.37
C ARG A 119 -28.30 -8.87 5.44
N TYR A 120 -27.39 -8.75 6.42
CA TYR A 120 -27.37 -9.67 7.55
C TYR A 120 -28.66 -9.54 8.39
N VAL A 121 -28.99 -8.31 8.77
CA VAL A 121 -30.20 -8.03 9.58
C VAL A 121 -31.49 -8.42 8.84
N ALA A 122 -31.54 -8.19 7.54
CA ALA A 122 -32.68 -8.64 6.73
C ALA A 122 -32.88 -10.16 6.76
N ARG A 123 -31.79 -10.93 6.87
CA ARG A 123 -31.85 -12.41 6.85
C ARG A 123 -31.98 -13.05 8.23
N TYR A 124 -31.28 -12.51 9.22
CA TYR A 124 -31.16 -13.11 10.55
C TYR A 124 -31.80 -12.28 11.67
N GLY A 125 -32.26 -11.07 11.36
CA GLY A 125 -32.82 -10.14 12.34
C GLY A 125 -31.78 -9.38 13.15
N ARG A 126 -32.19 -8.32 13.82
CA ARG A 126 -31.37 -7.58 14.78
C ARG A 126 -31.01 -8.45 15.97
N GLY A 127 -29.74 -8.53 16.34
CA GLY A 127 -29.24 -9.42 17.38
C GLY A 127 -29.21 -10.89 16.98
N GLY A 128 -29.52 -11.21 15.71
CA GLY A 128 -29.52 -12.57 15.19
C GLY A 128 -28.12 -13.20 15.15
N VAL A 129 -28.11 -14.53 15.06
CA VAL A 129 -26.89 -15.34 14.97
C VAL A 129 -26.96 -16.22 13.72
N CYS A 130 -25.87 -16.27 12.99
CA CYS A 130 -25.66 -17.15 11.85
C CYS A 130 -24.61 -18.21 12.22
N GLU A 131 -25.04 -19.48 12.22
CA GLU A 131 -24.17 -20.61 12.60
C GLU A 131 -23.21 -21.02 11.49
N ASP A 132 -23.41 -20.57 10.23
CA ASP A 132 -22.53 -20.80 9.09
C ASP A 132 -22.11 -19.46 8.47
N PRO A 133 -21.06 -18.82 8.99
CA PRO A 133 -20.54 -17.57 8.45
C PRO A 133 -20.12 -17.66 6.98
N LEU A 134 -19.55 -18.79 6.56
CA LEU A 134 -19.11 -18.98 5.19
C LEU A 134 -20.30 -18.93 4.22
N ALA A 135 -21.39 -19.63 4.52
CA ALA A 135 -22.59 -19.60 3.69
C ALA A 135 -23.16 -18.18 3.57
N PHE A 136 -23.08 -17.38 4.62
CA PHE A 136 -23.48 -15.97 4.55
C PHE A 136 -22.58 -15.18 3.59
N PHE A 137 -21.27 -15.22 3.76
CA PHE A 137 -20.34 -14.49 2.89
C PHE A 137 -20.41 -14.97 1.44
N MET A 138 -20.55 -16.28 1.21
CA MET A 138 -20.76 -16.82 -0.14
C MET A 138 -22.06 -16.31 -0.76
N SER A 139 -23.13 -16.18 0.02
CA SER A 139 -24.40 -15.63 -0.47
C SER A 139 -24.28 -14.16 -0.91
N LEU A 140 -23.45 -13.38 -0.24
CA LEU A 140 -23.13 -12.01 -0.63
C LEU A 140 -22.31 -11.97 -1.93
N ALA A 141 -21.28 -12.81 -2.01
CA ALA A 141 -20.39 -12.90 -3.15
C ALA A 141 -21.09 -13.34 -4.45
N HIS A 142 -22.14 -14.17 -4.34
CA HIS A 142 -22.89 -14.68 -5.49
C HIS A 142 -24.25 -13.96 -5.69
N ALA A 143 -24.51 -12.88 -4.97
CA ALA A 143 -25.72 -12.10 -5.18
C ALA A 143 -25.73 -11.51 -6.60
N PRO A 144 -26.82 -11.65 -7.38
CA PRO A 144 -26.87 -11.21 -8.78
C PRO A 144 -26.55 -9.73 -9.00
N ASP A 145 -26.82 -8.90 -8.00
CA ASP A 145 -26.57 -7.46 -7.99
C ASP A 145 -25.45 -7.02 -7.02
N GLY A 146 -24.74 -8.00 -6.43
CA GLY A 146 -23.76 -7.80 -5.37
C GLY A 146 -22.67 -6.82 -5.75
N ASP A 147 -21.99 -7.04 -6.87
CA ASP A 147 -20.92 -6.20 -7.37
C ASP A 147 -21.40 -4.78 -7.69
N ALA A 148 -22.60 -4.65 -8.32
CA ALA A 148 -23.17 -3.35 -8.64
C ALA A 148 -23.53 -2.55 -7.40
N GLN A 149 -24.01 -3.22 -6.33
CA GLN A 149 -24.31 -2.57 -5.06
C GLN A 149 -23.02 -2.17 -4.32
N MET A 150 -21.99 -3.04 -4.30
CA MET A 150 -20.69 -2.70 -3.74
C MET A 150 -20.07 -1.48 -4.43
N LEU A 151 -20.11 -1.44 -5.77
CA LEU A 151 -19.58 -0.30 -6.54
C LEU A 151 -20.35 0.98 -6.25
N ARG A 152 -21.68 0.92 -6.11
CA ARG A 152 -22.49 2.09 -5.71
C ARG A 152 -22.12 2.57 -4.31
N ALA A 153 -22.02 1.67 -3.33
CA ALA A 153 -21.65 1.99 -1.97
C ALA A 153 -20.24 2.59 -1.90
N ALA A 154 -19.28 2.01 -2.60
CA ALA A 154 -17.94 2.57 -2.75
C ALA A 154 -17.96 3.95 -3.39
N GLY A 155 -18.76 4.16 -4.43
CA GLY A 155 -18.97 5.45 -5.08
C GLY A 155 -19.53 6.51 -4.12
N GLN A 156 -20.48 6.12 -3.28
CA GLN A 156 -21.02 7.00 -2.24
C GLN A 156 -19.99 7.35 -1.16
N ASP A 157 -19.17 6.38 -0.71
CA ASP A 157 -18.06 6.67 0.19
C ASP A 157 -17.13 7.71 -0.43
N LEU A 158 -16.79 7.53 -1.70
CA LEU A 158 -15.87 8.43 -2.40
C LEU A 158 -16.45 9.84 -2.68
N ALA A 159 -17.75 9.96 -2.78
CA ALA A 159 -18.45 11.24 -2.93
C ALA A 159 -18.68 11.95 -1.59
N SER A 160 -18.53 11.22 -0.46
CA SER A 160 -18.73 11.78 0.87
C SER A 160 -17.57 12.68 1.27
N GLY A 161 -17.89 13.75 1.98
CA GLY A 161 -16.92 14.58 2.69
C GLY A 161 -16.55 13.96 4.06
N PRO A 162 -15.83 14.74 4.90
CA PRO A 162 -15.59 14.35 6.29
C PRO A 162 -16.93 14.23 7.02
N ASP A 163 -17.09 13.14 7.76
CA ASP A 163 -18.32 12.85 8.48
C ASP A 163 -18.01 12.40 9.91
N PRO A 164 -18.02 13.33 10.87
CA PRO A 164 -17.72 13.01 12.27
C PRO A 164 -18.69 12.01 12.90
N GLU A 165 -19.96 11.97 12.48
CA GLU A 165 -20.95 11.02 13.00
C GLU A 165 -20.63 9.60 12.56
N ARG A 166 -20.26 9.40 11.30
CA ARG A 166 -19.80 8.12 10.76
C ARG A 166 -18.38 7.75 11.20
N ALA A 167 -17.60 8.72 11.65
CA ALA A 167 -16.28 8.52 12.24
C ALA A 167 -16.40 8.09 13.71
N ALA A 168 -17.44 8.51 14.40
CA ALA A 168 -17.72 8.14 15.78
C ALA A 168 -18.34 6.75 15.83
N MET A 169 -17.52 5.74 16.13
CA MET A 169 -18.03 4.40 16.33
C MET A 169 -18.26 4.11 17.79
N PRO A 170 -19.44 3.57 18.17
CA PRO A 170 -19.68 3.18 19.56
C PRO A 170 -18.65 2.14 20.01
N GLY A 171 -18.21 2.24 21.24
CA GLY A 171 -17.29 1.29 21.87
C GLY A 171 -17.88 -0.11 21.97
N GLY A 172 -17.03 -1.08 22.24
CA GLY A 172 -17.44 -2.45 22.46
C GLY A 172 -16.49 -3.44 21.79
N VAL A 173 -16.48 -4.67 22.29
CA VAL A 173 -15.60 -5.74 21.79
C VAL A 173 -16.05 -6.29 20.44
N SER A 174 -17.29 -6.07 20.05
CA SER A 174 -17.88 -6.46 18.75
C SER A 174 -17.43 -5.57 17.60
N ALA A 175 -17.02 -4.33 17.90
CA ALA A 175 -16.63 -3.37 16.88
C ALA A 175 -15.13 -3.47 16.53
N SER A 176 -14.82 -3.47 15.23
CA SER A 176 -13.43 -3.37 14.78
C SER A 176 -12.80 -2.04 15.24
N PRO A 177 -11.54 -2.04 15.69
CA PRO A 177 -10.86 -0.80 16.05
C PRO A 177 -10.75 0.12 14.83
N ARG A 178 -10.90 1.42 15.06
CA ARG A 178 -10.73 2.44 14.04
C ARG A 178 -9.25 2.74 13.87
N HIS A 179 -8.75 2.55 12.67
CA HIS A 179 -7.32 2.66 12.40
C HIS A 179 -7.03 3.07 10.95
N MET A 180 -5.80 3.54 10.71
CA MET A 180 -5.29 3.91 9.40
C MET A 180 -3.78 3.75 9.39
N GLY A 181 -3.20 3.32 8.29
CA GLY A 181 -1.77 3.37 8.05
C GLY A 181 -1.39 4.59 7.23
N ALA A 182 -0.22 5.16 7.50
CA ALA A 182 0.34 6.26 6.72
C ALA A 182 1.82 5.99 6.41
N TYR A 183 2.21 6.22 5.17
CA TYR A 183 3.61 6.26 4.76
C TYR A 183 4.13 7.68 4.91
N LEU A 184 5.10 7.85 5.81
CA LEU A 184 5.68 9.13 6.16
C LEU A 184 7.17 9.16 5.81
N GLN A 185 7.58 10.20 5.08
CA GLN A 185 8.96 10.35 4.64
C GLN A 185 9.57 11.63 5.22
N PRO A 186 10.64 11.51 6.03
CA PRO A 186 11.35 12.68 6.55
C PRO A 186 12.19 13.33 5.44
N VAL A 187 12.23 14.66 5.44
CA VAL A 187 12.97 15.51 4.51
C VAL A 187 13.98 16.34 5.30
N VAL A 188 15.21 16.35 4.88
CA VAL A 188 16.27 17.22 5.43
C VAL A 188 16.28 18.52 4.64
N VAL A 189 15.83 19.62 5.25
CA VAL A 189 15.89 20.96 4.67
C VAL A 189 17.18 21.63 5.12
N GLY A 190 18.03 22.10 4.20
CA GLY A 190 19.20 22.89 4.55
C GLY A 190 20.58 22.28 4.28
N ARG A 191 20.69 21.15 3.59
CA ARG A 191 21.93 20.83 2.87
C ARG A 191 21.91 21.57 1.53
N ARG A 192 22.29 22.85 1.55
CA ARG A 192 22.60 23.56 0.31
C ARG A 192 23.81 22.86 -0.35
N ALA A 193 23.58 22.25 -1.50
CA ALA A 193 24.65 22.12 -2.48
C ALA A 193 25.06 23.54 -2.87
N SER A 194 26.33 23.83 -2.80
CA SER A 194 26.96 25.13 -3.06
C SER A 194 26.48 25.77 -4.36
N ALA A 195 26.21 27.06 -4.26
CA ALA A 195 26.31 28.08 -5.33
C ALA A 195 25.57 27.77 -6.65
N ASP A 196 24.30 28.14 -6.74
CA ASP A 196 23.71 28.81 -7.90
C ASP A 196 22.17 28.95 -7.85
N ASP A 197 21.53 29.02 -6.68
CA ASP A 197 20.09 29.31 -6.67
C ASP A 197 19.76 30.45 -5.70
N ASN A 198 19.74 31.66 -6.27
CA ASN A 198 19.51 32.91 -5.58
C ASN A 198 18.05 33.35 -5.67
N ARG A 199 17.09 32.46 -5.35
CA ARG A 199 15.67 32.83 -5.18
C ARG A 199 15.05 32.06 -4.02
N THR A 200 14.96 32.73 -2.90
CA THR A 200 14.20 32.29 -1.73
C THR A 200 12.98 33.18 -1.57
N ASP A 201 11.84 32.71 -2.03
CA ASP A 201 10.54 33.14 -1.49
C ASP A 201 10.00 31.99 -0.63
N GLU A 202 10.64 31.71 0.50
CA GLU A 202 10.04 30.89 1.56
C GLU A 202 9.51 31.83 2.66
N PRO A 203 8.29 31.55 3.19
CA PRO A 203 7.76 32.32 4.30
C PRO A 203 8.68 32.18 5.51
N ALA A 204 9.09 33.30 6.05
CA ALA A 204 9.92 33.43 7.23
C ALA A 204 9.35 32.63 8.42
N GLY A 205 10.04 31.54 8.80
CA GLY A 205 9.68 30.71 9.96
C GLY A 205 10.62 29.54 10.23
N ALA A 206 11.57 29.21 9.33
CA ALA A 206 12.46 28.06 9.50
C ALA A 206 13.89 28.52 9.81
N GLY A 207 14.12 28.96 11.03
CA GLY A 207 15.47 29.09 11.58
C GLY A 207 16.05 27.71 11.92
N SER A 208 17.30 27.46 11.45
CA SER A 208 18.15 26.30 11.76
C SER A 208 17.65 24.93 11.26
N GLY A 209 18.20 24.45 10.15
CA GLY A 209 18.19 23.04 9.71
C GLY A 209 16.85 22.33 9.84
N GLY A 210 15.80 22.81 9.18
CA GLY A 210 14.45 22.31 9.35
C GLY A 210 14.28 20.89 8.76
N ARG A 211 13.61 20.00 9.49
CA ARG A 211 13.11 18.74 8.93
C ARG A 211 11.62 18.90 8.61
N LEU A 212 11.20 18.47 7.43
CA LEU A 212 9.79 18.29 7.09
C LEU A 212 9.43 16.81 7.13
N THR A 213 8.15 16.51 7.22
CA THR A 213 7.63 15.15 7.10
C THR A 213 6.59 15.15 5.98
N VAL A 214 6.79 14.31 4.97
CA VAL A 214 5.88 14.20 3.82
C VAL A 214 4.97 12.99 3.99
N VAL A 215 3.68 13.17 3.74
CA VAL A 215 2.71 12.08 3.65
C VAL A 215 2.74 11.54 2.21
N ASN A 216 3.25 10.32 2.03
CA ASN A 216 3.34 9.71 0.70
C ASN A 216 2.04 9.01 0.30
N ALA A 217 1.47 8.24 1.21
CA ALA A 217 0.25 7.48 0.96
C ALA A 217 -0.43 7.09 2.26
N PHE A 218 -1.69 6.70 2.14
CA PHE A 218 -2.45 6.05 3.19
C PHE A 218 -2.68 4.58 2.83
N THR A 219 -2.81 3.75 3.84
CA THR A 219 -3.08 2.33 3.70
C THR A 219 -4.02 1.86 4.80
N ASN A 220 -4.48 0.62 4.69
CA ASN A 220 -5.16 -0.03 5.78
C ASN A 220 -4.25 0.00 7.01
N GLY A 221 -4.83 0.14 8.18
CA GLY A 221 -4.07 0.15 9.43
C GLY A 221 -4.01 -1.24 10.07
N ASN A 222 -3.79 -1.25 11.38
CA ASN A 222 -3.80 -2.45 12.23
C ASN A 222 -2.81 -3.55 11.80
N GLY A 223 -1.64 -3.14 11.29
CA GLY A 223 -0.58 -4.05 10.87
C GLY A 223 -0.64 -4.51 9.41
N ALA A 224 -1.56 -3.98 8.60
CA ALA A 224 -1.59 -4.27 7.17
C ALA A 224 -0.24 -4.01 6.51
N LEU A 225 0.06 -4.77 5.46
CA LEU A 225 1.33 -4.77 4.71
C LEU A 225 2.52 -5.40 5.47
N GLN A 226 2.33 -5.89 6.69
CA GLN A 226 3.43 -6.48 7.48
C GLN A 226 3.82 -7.88 6.97
N ALA A 227 2.90 -8.59 6.31
CA ALA A 227 3.16 -9.93 5.78
C ALA A 227 4.35 -9.96 4.82
N ARG A 228 4.58 -8.92 4.04
CA ARG A 228 5.75 -8.80 3.16
C ARG A 228 7.08 -8.94 3.90
N PHE A 229 7.15 -8.36 5.09
CA PHE A 229 8.40 -8.28 5.85
C PHE A 229 8.50 -9.34 6.94
N HIS A 230 7.65 -10.37 6.94
CA HIS A 230 7.55 -11.35 8.01
C HIS A 230 8.89 -12.05 8.34
N ARG A 231 9.73 -12.29 7.33
CA ARG A 231 11.06 -12.89 7.51
C ARG A 231 12.06 -11.95 8.18
N LEU A 232 11.90 -10.65 7.94
CA LEU A 232 12.74 -9.59 8.51
C LEU A 232 12.23 -9.12 9.87
N LEU A 233 10.95 -9.38 10.18
CA LEU A 233 10.34 -9.01 11.45
C LEU A 233 10.83 -9.96 12.55
N GLY A 234 11.73 -9.48 13.39
CA GLY A 234 12.21 -10.23 14.54
C GLY A 234 11.09 -10.62 15.51
N ARG A 235 11.31 -11.67 16.32
CA ARG A 235 10.32 -12.16 17.29
C ARG A 235 9.74 -11.06 18.19
N GLN A 236 10.57 -10.15 18.63
CA GLN A 236 10.18 -9.03 19.51
C GLN A 236 9.19 -8.08 18.83
N TYR A 237 9.42 -7.77 17.56
CA TYR A 237 8.52 -6.93 16.78
C TYR A 237 7.16 -7.62 16.60
N ARG A 238 7.12 -8.88 16.19
CA ARG A 238 5.89 -9.65 16.05
C ARG A 238 5.07 -9.69 17.33
N GLN A 239 5.73 -9.87 18.47
CA GLN A 239 5.07 -9.84 19.78
C GLN A 239 4.49 -8.46 20.14
N ARG A 240 5.19 -7.38 19.81
CA ARG A 240 4.67 -6.01 20.00
C ARG A 240 3.48 -5.75 19.10
N LEU A 241 3.55 -6.14 17.84
CA LEU A 241 2.46 -6.00 16.88
C LEU A 241 1.21 -6.77 17.35
N ALA A 242 1.37 -8.04 17.75
CA ALA A 242 0.27 -8.85 18.29
C ALA A 242 -0.39 -8.21 19.51
N ARG A 243 0.42 -7.68 20.44
CA ARG A 243 -0.09 -6.97 21.62
C ARG A 243 -0.85 -5.71 21.23
N GLY A 244 -0.31 -4.92 20.30
CA GLY A 244 -0.97 -3.71 19.81
C GLY A 244 -2.32 -4.01 19.16
N ILE A 245 -2.39 -5.04 18.31
CA ILE A 245 -3.64 -5.45 17.68
C ILE A 245 -4.68 -5.92 18.71
N ARG A 246 -4.28 -6.74 19.67
CA ARG A 246 -5.20 -7.20 20.74
C ARG A 246 -5.68 -6.05 21.62
N ALA A 247 -4.77 -5.15 22.00
CA ALA A 247 -5.12 -3.95 22.76
C ALA A 247 -6.11 -3.06 21.99
N ALA A 248 -5.93 -2.91 20.67
CA ALA A 248 -6.86 -2.19 19.82
C ALA A 248 -8.26 -2.78 19.81
N TRP A 249 -8.34 -4.11 19.75
CA TRP A 249 -9.61 -4.81 19.83
C TRP A 249 -10.24 -4.81 21.24
N GLY A 250 -9.42 -4.68 22.28
CA GLY A 250 -9.85 -4.85 23.68
C GLY A 250 -10.17 -6.30 24.05
N ILE A 251 -9.65 -7.27 23.27
CA ILE A 251 -9.80 -8.70 23.50
C ILE A 251 -8.50 -9.46 23.16
N ASP A 252 -8.27 -10.58 23.85
CA ASP A 252 -7.07 -11.40 23.61
C ASP A 252 -7.17 -12.29 22.37
N ARG A 253 -8.39 -12.62 21.97
CA ARG A 253 -8.66 -13.54 20.85
C ARG A 253 -8.84 -12.76 19.56
N VAL A 254 -7.73 -12.58 18.87
CA VAL A 254 -7.70 -12.01 17.52
C VAL A 254 -7.04 -13.00 16.58
N LEU A 255 -7.66 -13.27 15.44
CA LEU A 255 -7.18 -14.19 14.42
C LEU A 255 -6.70 -13.43 13.20
N GLU A 256 -5.70 -13.98 12.53
CA GLU A 256 -5.14 -13.46 11.28
C GLU A 256 -5.89 -14.04 10.08
N ILE A 257 -6.44 -13.18 9.23
CA ILE A 257 -6.97 -13.58 7.92
C ILE A 257 -5.78 -13.78 7.00
N GLN A 258 -5.59 -15.00 6.53
CA GLN A 258 -4.53 -15.37 5.59
C GLN A 258 -5.13 -15.65 4.23
N VAL A 259 -4.50 -15.12 3.17
CA VAL A 259 -4.97 -15.26 1.80
C VAL A 259 -3.79 -15.72 0.94
N SER A 260 -3.87 -16.96 0.43
CA SER A 260 -2.82 -17.56 -0.41
C SER A 260 -2.98 -17.25 -1.91
N THR A 261 -4.14 -16.76 -2.31
CA THR A 261 -4.47 -16.51 -3.72
C THR A 261 -3.77 -15.29 -4.31
N ASP A 262 -2.95 -14.60 -3.52
CA ASP A 262 -2.16 -13.52 -4.06
C ASP A 262 -1.04 -14.05 -4.94
N CYS A 263 -1.00 -13.53 -6.14
CA CYS A 263 -0.03 -13.85 -7.17
C CYS A 263 1.38 -13.27 -6.90
N ASN A 264 1.64 -12.77 -5.70
CA ASN A 264 2.91 -12.13 -5.38
C ASN A 264 3.74 -12.97 -4.40
N THR A 265 4.83 -13.55 -4.89
CA THR A 265 5.77 -14.37 -4.10
C THR A 265 6.46 -13.59 -2.96
N ALA A 266 6.45 -12.26 -3.01
CA ALA A 266 6.94 -11.42 -1.92
C ALA A 266 5.99 -11.41 -0.72
N GLN A 267 4.74 -11.85 -0.91
CA GLN A 267 3.75 -11.89 0.14
C GLN A 267 3.78 -13.23 0.86
N ALA A 268 4.02 -13.22 2.15
CA ALA A 268 3.81 -14.39 2.96
C ALA A 268 2.33 -14.56 3.27
N VAL A 269 1.87 -15.80 3.25
CA VAL A 269 0.51 -16.16 3.63
C VAL A 269 0.25 -15.83 5.10
N SER A 270 1.25 -16.00 5.94
CA SER A 270 1.20 -15.67 7.37
C SER A 270 2.48 -15.01 7.83
N CYS A 271 2.37 -13.94 8.58
CA CYS A 271 3.52 -13.35 9.26
C CYS A 271 3.76 -13.93 10.66
N GLY A 272 2.97 -14.93 11.09
CA GLY A 272 3.10 -15.58 12.40
C GLY A 272 2.96 -14.60 13.58
N VAL A 273 2.13 -13.58 13.42
CA VAL A 273 1.84 -12.58 14.45
C VAL A 273 0.69 -13.05 15.32
N LEU A 274 -0.38 -13.55 14.70
CA LEU A 274 -1.59 -14.01 15.36
C LEU A 274 -1.91 -15.45 14.92
N PRO A 275 -2.72 -16.19 15.69
CA PRO A 275 -3.24 -17.48 15.23
C PRO A 275 -4.07 -17.29 13.95
N PRO A 276 -3.94 -18.17 12.96
CA PRO A 276 -4.65 -18.04 11.71
C PRO A 276 -6.12 -18.39 11.83
N LEU A 277 -6.96 -17.69 11.06
CA LEU A 277 -8.33 -18.12 10.76
C LEU A 277 -8.25 -19.17 9.64
N GLY A 278 -8.74 -20.38 9.91
CA GLY A 278 -8.81 -21.46 8.94
C GLY A 278 -9.93 -21.21 7.93
N LEU A 279 -9.56 -20.99 6.68
CA LEU A 279 -10.47 -20.69 5.57
C LEU A 279 -10.49 -21.84 4.55
N PRO A 280 -11.62 -22.11 3.89
CA PRO A 280 -11.68 -23.11 2.83
C PRO A 280 -10.74 -22.76 1.67
N GLY A 281 -9.99 -23.76 1.20
CA GLY A 281 -9.03 -23.59 0.11
C GLY A 281 -7.69 -23.01 0.51
N GLU A 282 -7.54 -22.56 1.76
CA GLU A 282 -6.26 -22.13 2.29
C GLU A 282 -5.49 -23.29 2.94
N PRO A 283 -4.16 -23.23 2.99
CA PRO A 283 -3.34 -24.28 3.58
C PRO A 283 -3.72 -24.55 5.05
N GLU A 284 -3.86 -25.83 5.40
CA GLU A 284 -4.16 -26.22 6.76
C GLU A 284 -2.99 -25.91 7.71
N SER A 285 -3.32 -25.38 8.87
CA SER A 285 -2.39 -25.14 9.97
C SER A 285 -2.95 -25.76 11.24
N ALA A 286 -2.14 -26.48 11.97
CA ALA A 286 -2.52 -27.06 13.26
C ALA A 286 -2.95 -26.02 14.32
N GLN A 287 -2.59 -24.77 14.11
CA GLN A 287 -2.96 -23.64 14.98
C GLN A 287 -4.16 -22.86 14.47
N ALA A 288 -4.67 -23.18 13.28
CA ALA A 288 -5.80 -22.46 12.68
C ALA A 288 -7.08 -22.73 13.46
N VAL A 289 -7.87 -21.68 13.65
CA VAL A 289 -9.24 -21.78 14.15
C VAL A 289 -10.16 -21.84 12.93
N PRO A 290 -10.82 -22.97 12.65
CA PRO A 290 -11.68 -23.09 11.47
C PRO A 290 -12.82 -22.06 11.50
N LEU A 291 -13.10 -21.39 10.38
CA LEU A 291 -14.25 -20.49 10.27
C LEU A 291 -15.57 -21.22 10.59
N SER A 292 -15.67 -22.49 10.23
CA SER A 292 -16.81 -23.36 10.52
C SER A 292 -17.04 -23.64 12.01
N SER A 293 -16.06 -23.36 12.88
CA SER A 293 -16.21 -23.46 14.34
C SER A 293 -16.69 -22.16 14.99
N LEU A 294 -16.87 -21.12 14.20
CA LEU A 294 -17.30 -19.81 14.64
C LEU A 294 -18.72 -19.54 14.14
N ARG A 295 -19.41 -18.66 14.82
CA ARG A 295 -20.68 -18.09 14.40
C ARG A 295 -20.54 -16.61 14.12
N LEU A 296 -21.32 -16.07 13.20
CA LEU A 296 -21.41 -14.65 12.95
C LEU A 296 -22.63 -14.09 13.70
N ALA A 297 -22.45 -13.02 14.45
CA ALA A 297 -23.51 -12.41 15.23
C ALA A 297 -23.59 -10.90 14.97
N HIS A 298 -24.78 -10.34 15.14
CA HIS A 298 -25.05 -8.91 15.08
C HIS A 298 -25.13 -8.33 16.50
N ASP A 299 -24.36 -7.29 16.78
CA ASP A 299 -24.53 -6.50 18.00
C ASP A 299 -25.46 -5.32 17.73
N PRO A 300 -26.72 -5.34 18.28
CA PRO A 300 -27.69 -4.28 18.02
C PRO A 300 -27.35 -2.93 18.68
N ARG A 301 -26.40 -2.89 19.62
CA ARG A 301 -25.96 -1.65 20.27
C ARG A 301 -25.00 -0.85 19.42
N THR A 302 -24.10 -1.55 18.74
CA THR A 302 -23.08 -0.96 17.88
C THR A 302 -23.45 -1.04 16.39
N ASP A 303 -24.50 -1.79 16.08
CA ASP A 303 -24.92 -2.12 14.72
C ASP A 303 -23.76 -2.73 13.91
N THR A 304 -23.02 -3.68 14.52
CA THR A 304 -21.84 -4.33 13.93
C THR A 304 -22.00 -5.84 13.88
N LEU A 305 -21.27 -6.46 12.95
CA LEU A 305 -21.13 -7.91 12.86
C LEU A 305 -19.78 -8.33 13.45
N PHE A 306 -19.78 -9.46 14.17
CA PHE A 306 -18.57 -10.02 14.76
C PHE A 306 -18.62 -11.54 14.77
N LEU A 307 -17.45 -12.17 14.68
CA LEU A 307 -17.34 -13.61 14.90
C LEU A 307 -17.27 -13.93 16.39
N ALA A 308 -17.84 -15.06 16.77
CA ALA A 308 -17.81 -15.56 18.14
C ALA A 308 -17.82 -17.09 18.18
N ASP A 309 -17.37 -17.65 19.31
CA ASP A 309 -17.60 -19.04 19.69
C ASP A 309 -18.15 -19.11 21.14
N ALA A 310 -18.14 -20.32 21.73
CA ALA A 310 -18.57 -20.53 23.12
C ALA A 310 -17.76 -19.72 24.16
N ARG A 311 -16.56 -19.26 23.82
CA ARG A 311 -15.68 -18.47 24.69
C ARG A 311 -15.88 -16.95 24.52
N GLY A 312 -16.70 -16.53 23.57
CA GLY A 312 -17.01 -15.12 23.33
C GLY A 312 -16.53 -14.57 21.98
N PRO A 313 -16.48 -13.24 21.83
CA PRO A 313 -16.10 -12.56 20.61
C PRO A 313 -14.67 -12.88 20.13
N VAL A 314 -14.50 -12.88 18.82
CA VAL A 314 -13.21 -13.09 18.11
C VAL A 314 -12.97 -11.89 17.20
N GLY A 315 -11.87 -11.20 17.42
CA GLY A 315 -11.39 -10.14 16.52
C GLY A 315 -10.67 -10.71 15.31
N LEU A 316 -10.59 -9.92 14.26
CA LEU A 316 -9.87 -10.27 13.04
C LEU A 316 -8.83 -9.23 12.69
N ALA A 317 -7.73 -9.67 12.09
CA ALA A 317 -6.73 -8.78 11.52
C ALA A 317 -6.28 -9.31 10.15
N TYR A 318 -6.22 -8.44 9.16
CA TYR A 318 -5.67 -8.73 7.84
C TYR A 318 -4.32 -8.02 7.71
N LEU A 319 -3.23 -8.78 7.65
CA LEU A 319 -1.85 -8.26 7.62
C LEU A 319 -1.25 -8.32 6.20
N GLY A 320 -2.04 -8.73 5.22
CA GLY A 320 -1.61 -8.97 3.84
C GLY A 320 -1.34 -7.69 3.05
N LEU A 321 -0.79 -7.89 1.85
CA LEU A 321 -0.43 -6.83 0.91
C LEU A 321 -1.55 -6.47 -0.07
N ILE A 322 -2.46 -7.42 -0.34
CA ILE A 322 -3.53 -7.18 -1.29
C ILE A 322 -4.46 -6.11 -0.72
N SER A 323 -4.71 -5.08 -1.49
CA SER A 323 -5.75 -4.11 -1.10
C SER A 323 -7.11 -4.81 -1.05
N GLN A 324 -7.92 -4.50 -0.04
CA GLN A 324 -9.24 -5.12 0.17
C GLN A 324 -10.11 -5.13 -1.09
N HIS A 325 -10.08 -4.06 -1.89
CA HIS A 325 -10.86 -3.95 -3.13
C HIS A 325 -10.40 -4.91 -4.25
N ARG A 326 -9.29 -5.60 -4.07
CA ARG A 326 -8.76 -6.62 -4.99
C ARG A 326 -9.04 -8.04 -4.51
N LEU A 327 -9.47 -8.21 -3.28
CA LEU A 327 -9.95 -9.49 -2.79
C LEU A 327 -11.28 -9.82 -3.46
N GLY A 328 -11.39 -11.00 -4.01
CA GLY A 328 -12.61 -11.46 -4.70
C GLY A 328 -13.47 -12.39 -3.85
N GLY A 329 -14.68 -12.64 -4.32
CA GLY A 329 -15.57 -13.61 -3.72
C GLY A 329 -15.90 -13.30 -2.25
N TYR A 330 -16.00 -14.33 -1.43
CA TYR A 330 -16.37 -14.22 0.00
C TYR A 330 -15.30 -13.48 0.84
N LEU A 331 -14.03 -13.47 0.40
CA LEU A 331 -12.93 -12.80 1.11
C LEU A 331 -13.12 -11.28 1.14
N ALA A 332 -13.67 -10.70 0.07
CA ALA A 332 -13.95 -9.27 0.01
C ALA A 332 -14.92 -8.82 1.11
N TRP A 333 -15.87 -9.69 1.47
CA TRP A 333 -16.83 -9.45 2.53
C TRP A 333 -16.28 -9.79 3.92
N LEU A 334 -15.58 -10.93 4.04
CA LEU A 334 -15.00 -11.36 5.31
C LEU A 334 -14.01 -10.33 5.88
N VAL A 335 -13.17 -9.75 5.02
CA VAL A 335 -12.16 -8.79 5.45
C VAL A 335 -12.77 -7.50 6.03
N LEU A 336 -14.01 -7.17 5.68
CA LEU A 336 -14.72 -6.02 6.26
C LEU A 336 -14.99 -6.20 7.77
N LEU A 337 -14.98 -7.41 8.30
CA LEU A 337 -15.03 -7.62 9.75
C LEU A 337 -13.76 -7.17 10.46
N SER A 338 -12.63 -7.19 9.78
CA SER A 338 -11.35 -6.70 10.32
C SER A 338 -11.16 -5.21 10.08
N ASP A 339 -11.71 -4.68 8.99
CA ASP A 339 -11.49 -3.32 8.54
C ASP A 339 -12.73 -2.74 7.82
N PRO A 340 -13.73 -2.29 8.57
CA PRO A 340 -14.95 -1.71 8.04
C PRO A 340 -14.81 -0.22 7.66
N TRP A 341 -13.57 0.29 7.55
CA TRP A 341 -13.31 1.73 7.44
C TRP A 341 -13.03 2.18 6.02
N ALA A 342 -13.72 3.22 5.58
CA ALA A 342 -13.37 4.02 4.42
C ALA A 342 -12.39 5.14 4.83
N ARG A 343 -11.35 5.36 4.03
CA ARG A 343 -10.28 6.34 4.28
C ARG A 343 -10.20 7.29 3.11
N LEU A 344 -10.87 8.42 3.25
CA LEU A 344 -11.15 9.33 2.15
C LEU A 344 -10.39 10.65 2.25
N ALA A 345 -9.43 10.74 3.17
CA ALA A 345 -8.66 11.95 3.39
C ALA A 345 -8.07 12.47 2.07
N PRO A 346 -8.39 13.71 1.64
CA PRO A 346 -7.91 14.29 0.38
C PRO A 346 -6.45 14.74 0.46
N MET A 347 -5.72 14.18 1.41
CA MET A 347 -4.31 14.41 1.66
C MET A 347 -3.53 13.30 0.98
N ALA A 348 -2.26 13.55 0.80
CA ALA A 348 -1.35 12.75 -0.01
C ALA A 348 -1.65 12.76 -1.52
N ASP A 349 -0.58 12.59 -2.28
CA ASP A 349 -0.60 12.66 -3.73
C ASP A 349 -1.12 11.36 -4.36
N HIS A 350 -2.23 10.86 -3.85
CA HIS A 350 -2.82 9.68 -4.44
C HIS A 350 -3.38 10.03 -5.83
N TRP A 351 -2.84 9.41 -6.87
CA TRP A 351 -3.22 9.68 -8.26
C TRP A 351 -4.73 9.55 -8.50
N THR A 352 -5.41 8.60 -7.84
CA THR A 352 -6.87 8.42 -7.90
C THR A 352 -7.64 9.61 -7.35
N SER A 353 -7.14 10.23 -6.29
CA SER A 353 -7.78 11.42 -5.69
C SER A 353 -7.64 12.65 -6.57
N ARG A 354 -6.55 12.75 -7.34
CA ARG A 354 -6.34 13.84 -8.29
C ARG A 354 -7.27 13.74 -9.48
N ARG A 355 -7.36 12.57 -10.11
CA ARG A 355 -8.22 12.33 -11.26
C ARG A 355 -9.67 12.70 -10.98
N ARG A 356 -10.17 12.36 -9.79
CA ARG A 356 -11.57 12.67 -9.41
C ARG A 356 -11.84 14.14 -9.14
N ARG A 357 -10.82 14.92 -8.74
CA ARG A 357 -10.94 16.34 -8.47
C ARG A 357 -10.75 17.22 -9.70
N MET A 358 -10.29 16.65 -10.80
CA MET A 358 -9.96 17.37 -12.03
C MET A 358 -10.73 16.81 -13.24
N ASP A 359 -11.95 16.40 -13.02
CA ASP A 359 -12.84 16.02 -14.12
C ASP A 359 -13.85 17.15 -14.39
N PRO A 360 -13.80 17.84 -15.55
CA PRO A 360 -12.86 17.62 -16.66
C PRO A 360 -11.43 18.09 -16.39
N LEU A 361 -10.44 17.43 -17.04
CA LEU A 361 -9.05 17.87 -17.00
C LEU A 361 -8.90 19.23 -17.71
N PRO A 362 -8.04 20.13 -17.22
CA PRO A 362 -7.92 21.48 -17.77
C PRO A 362 -7.27 21.49 -19.15
N ASP A 363 -7.77 22.32 -20.06
CA ASP A 363 -7.18 22.56 -21.38
C ASP A 363 -5.87 23.37 -21.31
N GLU A 364 -5.67 24.10 -20.21
CA GLU A 364 -4.48 24.90 -19.96
C GLU A 364 -3.66 24.35 -18.79
N PRO A 365 -2.35 24.65 -18.75
CA PRO A 365 -1.51 24.24 -17.63
C PRO A 365 -1.98 24.78 -16.29
N VAL A 366 -2.03 23.91 -15.27
CA VAL A 366 -2.46 24.26 -13.92
C VAL A 366 -1.36 23.94 -12.91
N HIS A 367 -1.06 24.90 -12.05
CA HIS A 367 -0.16 24.72 -10.89
C HIS A 367 -0.98 24.59 -9.59
N SER A 368 -0.64 23.59 -8.81
CA SER A 368 -1.19 23.38 -7.46
C SER A 368 -0.07 23.54 -6.45
N PRO A 369 -0.11 24.53 -5.55
CA PRO A 369 0.95 24.74 -4.57
C PRO A 369 1.01 23.60 -3.54
N ARG A 370 2.15 23.49 -2.86
CA ARG A 370 2.34 22.57 -1.73
C ARG A 370 1.38 22.91 -0.59
N THR A 371 0.79 21.89 0.03
CA THR A 371 -0.01 22.07 1.24
C THR A 371 0.77 21.59 2.45
N VAL A 372 0.94 22.49 3.43
CA VAL A 372 1.75 22.25 4.63
C VAL A 372 0.97 22.59 5.87
N HIS A 373 1.04 21.73 6.88
CA HIS A 373 0.49 21.94 8.23
C HIS A 373 1.63 21.87 9.23
N GLY A 374 2.13 23.03 9.64
CA GLY A 374 3.36 23.12 10.43
C GLY A 374 4.55 22.58 9.63
N ARG A 375 5.03 21.39 9.99
CA ARG A 375 6.13 20.69 9.30
C ARG A 375 5.65 19.53 8.42
N LEU A 376 4.37 19.22 8.49
CA LEU A 376 3.77 18.11 7.76
C LEU A 376 3.33 18.56 6.37
N VAL A 377 3.94 18.00 5.35
CA VAL A 377 3.54 18.19 3.95
C VAL A 377 2.48 17.13 3.60
N THR A 378 1.24 17.57 3.44
CA THR A 378 0.12 16.68 3.12
C THR A 378 -0.16 16.60 1.63
N ARG A 379 0.38 17.51 0.84
CA ARG A 379 0.35 17.46 -0.62
C ARG A 379 1.58 18.16 -1.19
N ARG A 380 2.25 17.52 -2.11
CA ARG A 380 3.35 18.11 -2.88
C ARG A 380 2.81 19.11 -3.88
N GLN A 381 3.61 20.10 -4.22
CA GLN A 381 3.28 20.96 -5.35
C GLN A 381 3.32 20.18 -6.66
N SER A 382 2.50 20.59 -7.60
CA SER A 382 2.36 19.87 -8.86
C SER A 382 1.85 20.75 -9.98
N TRP A 383 2.19 20.35 -11.17
CA TRP A 383 1.79 21.00 -12.41
C TRP A 383 1.11 19.97 -13.31
N ILE A 384 0.01 20.33 -13.92
CA ILE A 384 -0.68 19.51 -14.92
C ILE A 384 -0.62 20.24 -16.24
N PHE A 385 -0.14 19.54 -17.25
CA PHE A 385 -0.02 20.03 -18.61
C PHE A 385 -0.79 19.13 -19.56
N PRO A 386 -1.42 19.67 -20.64
CA PRO A 386 -1.78 18.88 -21.79
C PRO A 386 -0.55 18.08 -22.27
N ALA A 387 -0.73 16.79 -22.56
CA ALA A 387 0.43 15.91 -22.86
C ALA A 387 1.23 16.40 -24.06
N GLY A 388 0.55 16.92 -25.11
CA GLY A 388 1.19 17.48 -26.28
C GLY A 388 2.10 18.67 -25.99
N HIS A 389 1.80 19.44 -24.93
CA HIS A 389 2.64 20.58 -24.53
C HIS A 389 4.03 20.12 -24.05
N VAL A 390 4.10 19.05 -23.25
CA VAL A 390 5.38 18.51 -22.76
C VAL A 390 6.06 17.66 -23.82
N ALA A 391 5.32 16.82 -24.53
CA ALA A 391 5.86 15.99 -25.61
C ALA A 391 6.52 16.83 -26.70
N GLY A 392 5.94 18.00 -27.06
CA GLY A 392 6.50 18.94 -28.02
C GLY A 392 7.82 19.60 -27.60
N LEU A 393 8.17 19.52 -26.29
CA LEU A 393 9.46 20.02 -25.80
C LEU A 393 10.56 18.97 -25.89
N LEU A 394 10.19 17.70 -25.99
CA LEU A 394 11.12 16.59 -26.00
C LEU A 394 11.48 16.20 -27.44
N ASP A 395 12.74 15.98 -27.68
CA ASP A 395 13.31 15.67 -28.98
C ASP A 395 14.52 14.74 -28.78
N ARG A 396 14.98 14.12 -29.87
CA ARG A 396 16.23 13.34 -29.86
C ARG A 396 17.47 14.26 -29.73
N ASP A 397 17.35 15.52 -30.12
CA ASP A 397 18.36 16.54 -29.85
C ASP A 397 18.33 16.90 -28.34
N SER A 398 19.25 16.33 -27.61
CA SER A 398 19.33 16.51 -26.15
C SER A 398 19.67 17.94 -25.72
N ALA A 399 20.43 18.69 -26.52
CA ALA A 399 20.79 20.09 -26.19
C ALA A 399 19.59 21.02 -26.33
N ALA A 400 18.88 20.94 -27.46
CA ALA A 400 17.69 21.74 -27.70
C ALA A 400 16.59 21.38 -26.68
N THR A 401 16.41 20.10 -26.35
CA THR A 401 15.47 19.63 -25.33
C THR A 401 15.81 20.22 -23.96
N LEU A 402 17.07 20.21 -23.54
CA LEU A 402 17.47 20.77 -22.24
C LEU A 402 17.15 22.26 -22.15
N VAL A 403 17.40 23.04 -23.21
CA VAL A 403 17.08 24.47 -23.23
C VAL A 403 15.57 24.71 -23.11
N ARG A 404 14.76 23.98 -23.89
CA ARG A 404 13.30 24.10 -23.84
C ARG A 404 12.74 23.72 -22.48
N VAL A 405 13.23 22.63 -21.89
CA VAL A 405 12.82 22.16 -20.57
C VAL A 405 13.28 23.11 -19.47
N ALA A 406 14.48 23.69 -19.58
CA ALA A 406 14.95 24.72 -18.64
C ALA A 406 14.05 25.96 -18.67
N SER A 407 13.66 26.42 -19.86
CA SER A 407 12.73 27.54 -20.03
C SER A 407 11.34 27.24 -19.46
N LEU A 408 10.83 26.01 -19.65
CA LEU A 408 9.57 25.59 -19.04
C LEU A 408 9.67 25.62 -17.50
N ARG A 409 10.76 25.08 -16.97
CA ARG A 409 10.99 25.05 -15.51
C ARG A 409 11.05 26.46 -14.93
N GLU A 410 11.77 27.35 -15.56
CA GLU A 410 11.89 28.74 -15.11
C GLU A 410 10.52 29.44 -15.14
N ARG A 411 9.79 29.30 -16.24
CA ARG A 411 8.47 29.92 -16.43
C ARG A 411 7.44 29.47 -15.36
N TRP A 412 7.46 28.19 -14.98
CA TRP A 412 6.46 27.58 -14.09
C TRP A 412 6.98 27.31 -12.69
N GLY A 413 8.22 27.64 -12.36
CA GLY A 413 8.83 27.35 -11.07
C GLY A 413 8.95 25.85 -10.78
N ILE A 414 9.16 25.01 -11.82
CA ILE A 414 9.25 23.56 -11.69
C ILE A 414 10.63 23.19 -11.16
N PRO A 415 10.75 22.39 -10.08
CA PRO A 415 12.03 21.94 -9.55
C PRO A 415 12.76 21.03 -10.56
N ALA A 416 14.04 20.83 -10.32
CA ALA A 416 14.85 19.99 -11.20
C ALA A 416 14.41 18.52 -11.20
N GLU A 417 13.92 18.05 -10.09
CA GLU A 417 13.54 16.65 -9.87
C GLU A 417 12.05 16.55 -9.67
N VAL A 418 11.39 15.70 -10.46
CA VAL A 418 9.93 15.52 -10.42
C VAL A 418 9.56 14.05 -10.60
N TYR A 419 8.37 13.72 -10.15
CA TYR A 419 7.67 12.51 -10.56
C TYR A 419 6.68 12.86 -11.66
N VAL A 420 6.65 12.08 -12.74
CA VAL A 420 5.76 12.29 -13.88
C VAL A 420 4.71 11.18 -13.93
N HIS A 421 3.45 11.57 -14.03
CA HIS A 421 2.32 10.68 -14.29
C HIS A 421 1.69 11.01 -15.63
N GLN A 422 1.23 9.97 -16.33
CA GLN A 422 0.40 10.11 -17.53
C GLN A 422 -1.07 9.90 -17.16
N HIS A 423 -1.94 10.77 -17.67
CA HIS A 423 -3.39 10.67 -17.55
C HIS A 423 -3.98 10.39 -18.92
N ARG A 424 -4.65 9.27 -19.04
CA ARG A 424 -5.44 8.88 -20.20
C ARG A 424 -6.90 9.25 -19.95
N GLY A 425 -7.65 9.52 -20.99
CA GLY A 425 -9.08 9.77 -20.90
C GLY A 425 -9.87 8.61 -20.29
N PRO A 426 -11.12 8.83 -19.91
CA PRO A 426 -11.97 7.85 -19.25
C PRO A 426 -12.14 6.55 -20.07
N ASP A 427 -12.13 6.64 -21.39
CA ASP A 427 -12.30 5.49 -22.29
C ASP A 427 -11.06 4.59 -22.39
N ALA A 428 -9.89 5.12 -22.10
CA ALA A 428 -8.63 4.36 -22.11
C ALA A 428 -8.40 3.52 -20.83
N VAL A 429 -9.26 3.65 -19.84
CA VAL A 429 -9.24 2.82 -18.61
C VAL A 429 -9.82 1.43 -18.85
N SER A 430 -10.05 1.04 -20.11
CA SER A 430 -10.47 -0.28 -20.46
C SER A 430 -9.40 -1.32 -20.05
N ARG A 431 -9.78 -2.15 -19.11
CA ARG A 431 -9.44 -3.58 -18.85
C ARG A 431 -7.99 -4.08 -18.93
N ALA A 432 -7.03 -3.35 -19.48
CA ALA A 432 -5.67 -3.84 -19.71
C ALA A 432 -4.56 -2.90 -19.21
N ALA A 433 -4.89 -1.80 -18.53
CA ALA A 433 -3.85 -0.97 -17.95
C ALA A 433 -3.19 -1.76 -16.83
N THR A 434 -2.04 -2.33 -17.11
CA THR A 434 -1.23 -3.00 -16.11
C THR A 434 -0.90 -2.02 -14.99
N PHE A 435 -0.82 -2.51 -13.78
CA PHE A 435 -0.52 -1.72 -12.58
C PHE A 435 0.74 -0.84 -12.76
N ASP A 436 1.66 -1.23 -13.64
CA ASP A 436 2.90 -0.51 -13.94
C ASP A 436 2.71 0.74 -14.81
N GLU A 437 1.67 0.81 -15.63
CA GLU A 437 1.41 1.97 -16.48
C GLU A 437 0.96 3.22 -15.69
N HIS A 438 0.48 3.00 -14.46
CA HIS A 438 -0.02 4.07 -13.59
C HIS A 438 0.98 4.54 -12.53
N LYS A 439 2.16 3.93 -12.45
CA LYS A 439 3.17 4.35 -11.48
C LYS A 439 3.86 5.63 -11.93
N PRO A 440 4.11 6.57 -10.97
CA PRO A 440 4.90 7.76 -11.28
C PRO A 440 6.33 7.38 -11.66
N ARG A 441 6.88 8.09 -12.62
CA ARG A 441 8.30 7.95 -12.97
C ARG A 441 9.09 9.14 -12.47
N TYR A 442 10.18 8.85 -11.78
CA TYR A 442 11.14 9.87 -11.38
C TYR A 442 11.92 10.37 -12.61
N VAL A 443 12.02 11.70 -12.73
CA VAL A 443 12.73 12.38 -13.81
C VAL A 443 13.58 13.51 -13.24
N ASP A 444 14.90 13.49 -13.52
CA ASP A 444 15.75 14.66 -13.35
C ASP A 444 15.73 15.48 -14.65
N LEU A 445 15.06 16.61 -14.60
CA LEU A 445 14.87 17.52 -15.73
C LEU A 445 16.16 18.24 -16.19
N ARG A 446 17.28 18.02 -15.49
CA ARG A 446 18.62 18.48 -15.88
C ARG A 446 19.42 17.40 -16.61
N SER A 447 18.93 16.17 -16.61
CA SER A 447 19.64 15.02 -17.15
C SER A 447 19.18 14.69 -18.57
N PRO A 448 20.06 14.78 -19.58
CA PRO A 448 19.72 14.36 -20.94
C PRO A 448 19.21 12.93 -21.02
N ALA A 449 19.82 12.03 -20.26
CA ALA A 449 19.39 10.63 -20.21
C ALA A 449 17.99 10.45 -19.62
N SER A 450 17.65 11.19 -18.55
CA SER A 450 16.29 11.19 -17.99
C SER A 450 15.26 11.74 -18.97
N LEU A 451 15.60 12.81 -19.69
CA LEU A 451 14.70 13.41 -20.68
C LEU A 451 14.51 12.51 -21.90
N LEU A 452 15.57 11.84 -22.36
CA LEU A 452 15.47 10.86 -23.44
C LEU A 452 14.58 9.65 -23.01
N ALA A 453 14.76 9.17 -21.79
CA ALA A 453 13.91 8.11 -21.22
C ALA A 453 12.45 8.56 -21.08
N LEU A 454 12.21 9.81 -20.66
CA LEU A 454 10.88 10.39 -20.61
C LEU A 454 10.24 10.47 -21.99
N HIS A 455 10.99 10.95 -23.01
CA HIS A 455 10.54 11.01 -24.40
C HIS A 455 10.08 9.64 -24.91
N GLY A 456 10.86 8.59 -24.65
CA GLY A 456 10.50 7.21 -25.05
C GLY A 456 9.37 6.59 -24.25
N TRP A 457 9.02 7.17 -23.08
CA TRP A 457 7.97 6.65 -22.21
C TRP A 457 6.62 7.37 -22.37
N ILE A 458 6.63 8.63 -22.77
CA ILE A 458 5.38 9.39 -22.96
C ILE A 458 4.53 8.70 -24.03
N ASP A 459 3.32 8.34 -23.64
CA ASP A 459 2.33 7.82 -24.56
C ASP A 459 1.64 8.99 -25.26
N LEU A 460 1.64 8.98 -26.59
CA LEU A 460 0.96 10.00 -27.40
C LEU A 460 -0.57 9.98 -27.24
N ALA A 461 -1.12 8.88 -26.71
CA ALA A 461 -2.54 8.78 -26.36
C ALA A 461 -2.85 9.36 -24.96
N ALA A 462 -1.85 9.80 -24.20
CA ALA A 462 -2.08 10.49 -22.96
C ALA A 462 -2.67 11.89 -23.24
N GLU A 463 -3.70 12.27 -22.51
CA GLU A 463 -4.31 13.60 -22.63
C GLU A 463 -3.51 14.64 -21.83
N HIS A 464 -3.04 14.25 -20.65
CA HIS A 464 -2.33 15.12 -19.71
C HIS A 464 -1.17 14.43 -19.04
N LEU A 465 -0.18 15.24 -18.63
CA LEU A 465 0.92 14.86 -17.77
C LEU A 465 0.88 15.67 -16.48
N SER A 466 0.99 14.99 -15.34
CA SER A 466 1.25 15.64 -14.05
C SER A 466 2.71 15.55 -13.70
N LEU A 467 3.33 16.70 -13.43
CA LEU A 467 4.65 16.80 -12.83
C LEU A 467 4.45 17.09 -11.34
N ILE A 468 5.02 16.26 -10.49
CA ILE A 468 4.93 16.38 -9.03
C ILE A 468 6.35 16.57 -8.52
N GLU A 469 6.59 17.56 -7.67
CA GLU A 469 7.92 17.74 -7.08
C GLU A 469 8.43 16.44 -6.43
N ALA A 470 9.68 16.09 -6.67
CA ALA A 470 10.36 15.04 -5.93
C ALA A 470 10.76 15.59 -4.54
N LEU A 471 9.91 15.36 -3.54
CA LEU A 471 10.16 15.77 -2.17
C LEU A 471 10.09 14.52 -1.27
N PRO A 472 11.20 14.13 -0.62
CA PRO A 472 12.52 14.75 -0.68
C PRO A 472 13.19 14.60 -2.05
N ALA A 473 13.91 15.64 -2.46
CA ALA A 473 14.85 15.56 -3.57
C ALA A 473 16.03 14.67 -3.18
N ARG A 474 16.90 14.35 -4.14
CA ARG A 474 18.02 13.41 -3.93
C ARG A 474 18.96 13.82 -2.79
N ASP A 475 19.22 15.11 -2.65
CA ASP A 475 20.07 15.70 -1.60
C ASP A 475 19.36 15.92 -0.26
N GLN A 476 18.04 15.77 -0.23
CA GLN A 476 17.18 15.96 0.95
C GLN A 476 16.80 14.64 1.62
N GLN A 477 17.31 13.50 1.16
CA GLN A 477 17.02 12.20 1.73
C GLN A 477 17.56 12.08 3.16
N ALA A 478 16.77 11.53 4.06
CA ALA A 478 17.07 11.46 5.49
C ALA A 478 17.73 10.15 5.92
N GLY A 479 17.62 9.10 5.12
CA GLY A 479 18.24 7.81 5.40
C GLY A 479 19.74 7.86 5.16
N VAL A 480 20.49 7.10 5.96
CA VAL A 480 21.94 6.93 5.80
C VAL A 480 22.24 5.44 5.83
N THR A 481 22.94 4.95 4.81
CA THR A 481 23.41 3.57 4.78
C THR A 481 24.57 3.37 5.74
N PRO A 482 24.94 2.13 6.13
CA PRO A 482 26.13 1.86 6.94
C PRO A 482 27.44 2.40 6.30
N SER A 483 27.48 2.55 4.97
CA SER A 483 28.61 3.15 4.25
C SER A 483 28.57 4.70 4.21
N GLY A 484 27.63 5.34 4.92
CA GLY A 484 27.51 6.81 4.97
C GLY A 484 26.81 7.44 3.76
N ARG A 485 26.29 6.66 2.81
CA ARG A 485 25.57 7.18 1.64
C ARG A 485 24.14 7.54 2.04
N THR A 486 23.64 8.65 1.52
CA THR A 486 22.22 9.02 1.68
C THR A 486 21.31 8.05 0.92
N THR A 487 20.17 7.73 1.51
CA THR A 487 19.16 6.86 0.91
C THR A 487 17.76 7.33 1.28
N ALA A 488 16.77 6.88 0.53
CA ALA A 488 15.37 7.09 0.88
C ALA A 488 15.05 6.38 2.21
N LEU A 489 14.29 7.06 3.05
CA LEU A 489 13.78 6.53 4.30
C LEU A 489 12.29 6.82 4.38
N GLU A 490 11.50 5.80 4.58
CA GLU A 490 10.05 5.92 4.73
C GLU A 490 9.59 5.12 5.93
N TYR A 491 8.70 5.68 6.73
CA TYR A 491 8.10 5.03 7.88
C TYR A 491 6.66 4.64 7.57
N LEU A 492 6.29 3.41 7.86
CA LEU A 492 4.89 2.99 7.93
C LEU A 492 4.40 3.19 9.37
N VAL A 493 3.56 4.18 9.58
CA VAL A 493 3.00 4.54 10.88
C VAL A 493 1.56 4.12 10.96
N GLY A 494 1.20 3.37 12.02
CA GLY A 494 -0.19 3.02 12.33
C GLY A 494 -0.82 4.11 13.20
N LEU A 495 -1.89 4.71 12.71
CA LEU A 495 -2.77 5.59 13.47
C LEU A 495 -3.94 4.76 14.00
N GLN A 496 -4.27 4.95 15.26
CA GLN A 496 -5.38 4.28 15.91
C GLN A 496 -6.13 5.25 16.80
N TRP A 497 -7.43 5.24 16.69
CA TRP A 497 -8.31 6.04 17.55
C TRP A 497 -8.90 5.15 18.64
N PRO A 498 -8.98 5.66 19.89
CA PRO A 498 -9.61 4.92 20.96
C PRO A 498 -11.08 4.64 20.60
N LYS A 499 -11.56 3.50 21.03
CA LYS A 499 -13.01 3.23 21.02
C LYS A 499 -13.68 4.20 22.00
N ASN A 500 -14.77 4.78 21.59
CA ASN A 500 -15.58 5.59 22.50
C ASN A 500 -16.23 4.63 23.51
N ASP A 501 -15.66 4.49 24.68
CA ASP A 501 -16.27 3.82 25.81
C ASP A 501 -17.41 4.72 26.39
N GLY A 502 -18.35 5.07 25.52
CA GLY A 502 -19.56 5.75 25.92
C GLY A 502 -20.31 4.89 26.92
N ASP A 503 -20.20 5.26 28.20
CA ASP A 503 -21.01 4.79 29.32
C ASP A 503 -21.16 3.25 29.46
N MET A 504 -20.10 2.60 29.92
CA MET A 504 -20.29 1.51 30.88
C MET A 504 -20.53 2.12 32.27
N ARG A 505 -21.70 2.68 32.51
CA ARG A 505 -22.26 2.91 33.81
C ARG A 505 -23.61 2.21 33.93
#